data_6206d06e806cf8f175ca730c6dcf0d7f
#
_entry.id   6206d06e806cf8f175ca730c6dcf0d7f
#
_cell.length_a   1.000
_cell.length_b   1.000
_cell.length_c   1.000
_cell.angle_alpha   90.00
_cell.angle_beta   90.00
_cell.angle_gamma   90.00
#
_symmetry.space_group_name_H-M   'P 1'
#
loop_
_entity.id
_entity.type
_entity.pdbx_description
1 polymer ?
#
loop_
_entity_poly.entity_id
_entity_poly.type
_entity_poly.pdbx_seq_one_letter_code
_entity_poly.pdbx_strand_id
1 'polypeptide(L)'
;MAARLALRRAARAVGPESDPVRGYRVWLGVACRGIDGWRGVTTAANELRVGAIVQKDGNLLKVTKHSYTQGQARSSGNVQVEYRDLRTGGKVQERLSPSDKVERASLESEEYDYLYDDGTTATAMHPVSFEQIEFPLDELGTTARRFLAEGCVLKVLSFEGERISASLPDEVELEVVEADPSVKGESQDKQFKAAKVGEHEAVVRVPAFVEAGDRVVVDTSSGNFVRRVRR
;
A
#
# COMPACT_ATOMS: atom_id res chain seq x y z
N MET A 1 -67.37 20.68 -44.99
CA MET A 1 -67.38 19.98 -46.28
C MET A 1 -66.01 19.46 -46.56
N ALA A 2 -65.89 18.19 -46.51
CA ALA A 2 -65.28 17.27 -47.47
C ALA A 2 -63.86 17.61 -47.90
N ALA A 3 -62.88 16.73 -47.97
CA ALA A 3 -62.72 15.30 -48.00
C ALA A 3 -61.21 14.97 -47.82
N ARG A 4 -60.95 13.92 -47.08
CA ARG A 4 -60.20 12.71 -47.42
C ARG A 4 -59.31 12.79 -48.65
N LEU A 5 -58.00 12.48 -48.54
CA LEU A 5 -57.46 11.30 -49.23
C LEU A 5 -56.06 10.94 -48.72
N ALA A 6 -55.87 9.67 -48.44
CA ALA A 6 -54.63 9.00 -48.08
C ALA A 6 -53.73 8.83 -49.32
N LEU A 7 -52.44 8.85 -49.13
CA LEU A 7 -51.53 8.08 -49.99
C LEU A 7 -50.36 7.50 -49.19
N ARG A 8 -50.33 6.18 -49.16
CA ARG A 8 -49.21 5.30 -48.81
C ARG A 8 -48.12 5.39 -49.87
N ARG A 9 -46.89 5.24 -49.48
CA ARG A 9 -45.72 4.58 -50.13
C ARG A 9 -44.46 5.36 -49.73
N ALA A 10 -43.34 4.79 -49.47
CA ALA A 10 -42.76 3.47 -49.52
C ALA A 10 -41.52 3.46 -48.66
N ALA A 11 -41.30 2.36 -47.98
CA ALA A 11 -40.07 2.02 -47.34
C ALA A 11 -38.92 1.94 -48.34
N ARG A 12 -37.76 2.55 -48.04
CA ARG A 12 -36.51 2.16 -48.65
C ARG A 12 -35.48 2.05 -47.59
N ALA A 13 -35.08 0.83 -47.31
CA ALA A 13 -34.00 0.42 -46.51
C ALA A 13 -32.70 1.00 -47.08
N VAL A 14 -31.95 1.72 -46.23
CA VAL A 14 -30.52 1.96 -46.43
C VAL A 14 -29.83 1.18 -45.34
N GLY A 15 -28.98 0.25 -45.77
CA GLY A 15 -28.22 -0.66 -44.93
C GLY A 15 -27.17 0.05 -44.06
N PRO A 16 -26.64 -0.65 -43.07
CA PRO A 16 -25.73 -0.08 -42.12
C PRO A 16 -24.34 0.08 -42.75
N GLU A 17 -23.89 1.31 -42.77
CA GLU A 17 -22.51 1.68 -43.07
C GLU A 17 -21.64 1.30 -41.88
N SER A 18 -20.61 0.54 -42.15
CA SER A 18 -19.69 -0.05 -41.26
C SER A 18 -18.73 1.00 -40.67
N ASP A 19 -18.95 1.41 -39.42
CA ASP A 19 -17.95 2.12 -38.64
C ASP A 19 -17.04 1.11 -37.91
N PRO A 20 -15.71 1.13 -38.12
CA PRO A 20 -14.78 0.30 -37.41
C PRO A 20 -14.21 1.03 -36.20
N VAL A 21 -14.99 1.23 -35.15
CA VAL A 21 -14.48 1.53 -33.81
C VAL A 21 -15.21 0.63 -32.83
N ARG A 22 -14.78 -0.61 -32.82
CA ARG A 22 -15.04 -1.55 -31.72
C ARG A 22 -14.23 -1.04 -30.54
N GLY A 23 -14.79 -0.53 -29.49
CA GLY A 23 -15.90 -1.04 -28.70
C GLY A 23 -15.36 -1.49 -27.40
N TYR A 24 -15.20 -0.53 -26.51
CA TYR A 24 -15.13 -0.87 -25.08
C TYR A 24 -16.57 -1.11 -24.66
N ARG A 25 -16.96 -2.39 -24.63
CA ARG A 25 -18.17 -2.80 -23.94
C ARG A 25 -18.00 -2.49 -22.47
N VAL A 26 -18.47 -1.33 -22.08
CA VAL A 26 -18.80 -1.04 -20.69
C VAL A 26 -19.82 -2.10 -20.28
N TRP A 27 -19.40 -3.03 -19.46
CA TRP A 27 -20.27 -3.92 -18.71
C TRP A 27 -20.98 -3.12 -17.62
N LEU A 28 -21.93 -2.28 -18.04
CA LEU A 28 -22.97 -1.75 -17.17
C LEU A 28 -24.03 -2.84 -17.03
N GLY A 29 -23.96 -3.60 -15.95
CA GLY A 29 -25.04 -4.55 -15.67
C GLY A 29 -24.67 -5.76 -14.84
N VAL A 30 -23.69 -5.65 -13.93
CA VAL A 30 -23.75 -6.52 -12.75
C VAL A 30 -24.49 -5.73 -11.69
N ALA A 31 -25.79 -5.99 -11.61
CA ALA A 31 -26.58 -5.66 -10.45
C ALA A 31 -25.78 -6.17 -9.24
N CYS A 32 -25.29 -5.27 -8.42
CA CYS A 32 -24.81 -5.58 -7.09
C CYS A 32 -25.98 -6.24 -6.35
N ARG A 33 -26.08 -7.57 -6.47
CA ARG A 33 -26.75 -8.33 -5.44
C ARG A 33 -25.96 -8.01 -4.19
N GLY A 34 -26.59 -7.31 -3.27
CA GLY A 34 -26.06 -7.03 -1.97
C GLY A 34 -25.46 -8.32 -1.42
N ILE A 35 -24.17 -8.32 -1.23
CA ILE A 35 -23.49 -9.33 -0.43
C ILE A 35 -23.77 -8.93 1.02
N ASP A 36 -25.02 -9.20 1.44
CA ASP A 36 -25.37 -9.28 2.85
C ASP A 36 -24.62 -10.47 3.43
N GLY A 37 -23.41 -10.26 3.92
CA GLY A 37 -22.67 -11.38 4.49
C GLY A 37 -21.31 -11.08 5.12
N TRP A 38 -20.73 -9.94 4.94
CA TRP A 38 -19.54 -9.58 5.70
C TRP A 38 -19.94 -8.95 7.03
N ARG A 39 -20.14 -9.79 8.03
CA ARG A 39 -20.20 -9.33 9.41
C ARG A 39 -18.76 -9.02 9.83
N GLY A 40 -18.37 -7.76 9.75
CA GLY A 40 -17.16 -7.28 10.40
C GLY A 40 -17.10 -7.83 11.82
N VAL A 41 -15.95 -8.35 12.23
CA VAL A 41 -15.78 -8.87 13.59
C VAL A 41 -15.87 -7.68 14.53
N THR A 42 -17.02 -7.53 15.18
CA THR A 42 -17.22 -6.48 16.19
C THR A 42 -16.44 -6.86 17.46
N THR A 43 -15.57 -5.96 17.88
CA THR A 43 -14.76 -6.13 19.10
C THR A 43 -15.08 -5.00 20.06
N ALA A 44 -15.09 -5.29 21.37
CA ALA A 44 -15.27 -4.25 22.37
C ALA A 44 -14.03 -3.32 22.43
N ALA A 45 -14.25 -2.03 22.71
CA ALA A 45 -13.17 -1.04 22.72
C ALA A 45 -12.04 -1.38 23.71
N ASN A 46 -12.33 -2.06 24.80
CA ASN A 46 -11.33 -2.52 25.79
C ASN A 46 -10.43 -3.65 25.26
N GLU A 47 -10.85 -4.39 24.23
CA GLU A 47 -10.11 -5.51 23.63
C GLU A 47 -9.29 -5.08 22.41
N LEU A 48 -9.39 -3.82 22.01
CA LEU A 48 -8.60 -3.29 20.90
C LEU A 48 -7.10 -3.34 21.24
N ARG A 49 -6.32 -3.82 20.29
CA ARG A 49 -4.85 -3.86 20.40
C ARG A 49 -4.23 -2.84 19.48
N VAL A 50 -3.06 -2.34 19.86
CA VAL A 50 -2.22 -1.53 18.98
C VAL A 50 -1.90 -2.33 17.72
N GLY A 51 -2.06 -1.69 16.56
CA GLY A 51 -1.91 -2.34 15.26
C GLY A 51 -3.21 -2.91 14.68
N ALA A 52 -4.30 -3.03 15.46
CA ALA A 52 -5.59 -3.43 14.92
C ALA A 52 -6.12 -2.37 13.94
N ILE A 53 -6.82 -2.83 12.93
CA ILE A 53 -7.46 -1.96 11.94
C ILE A 53 -8.96 -2.00 12.19
N VAL A 54 -9.54 -0.83 12.24
CA VAL A 54 -10.98 -0.64 12.48
C VAL A 54 -11.59 0.15 11.33
N GLN A 55 -12.81 -0.22 10.97
CA GLN A 55 -13.60 0.52 10.00
C GLN A 55 -14.55 1.45 10.75
N LYS A 56 -14.48 2.72 10.43
CA LYS A 56 -15.36 3.74 11.00
C LYS A 56 -15.70 4.80 9.97
N ASP A 57 -16.98 5.07 9.80
CA ASP A 57 -17.48 6.09 8.85
C ASP A 57 -16.91 5.94 7.43
N GLY A 58 -16.68 4.69 7.00
CA GLY A 58 -16.08 4.39 5.68
C GLY A 58 -14.55 4.57 5.62
N ASN A 59 -13.90 4.99 6.70
CA ASN A 59 -12.45 5.12 6.78
C ASN A 59 -11.82 3.92 7.48
N LEU A 60 -10.63 3.54 7.01
CA LEU A 60 -9.82 2.50 7.62
C LEU A 60 -8.78 3.13 8.54
N LEU A 61 -8.90 2.86 9.82
CA LEU A 61 -8.13 3.48 10.89
C LEU A 61 -7.26 2.42 11.58
N LYS A 62 -5.95 2.63 11.62
CA LYS A 62 -5.00 1.78 12.37
C LYS A 62 -4.85 2.32 13.79
N VAL A 63 -5.07 1.46 14.78
CA VAL A 63 -4.85 1.80 16.20
C VAL A 63 -3.35 1.98 16.46
N THR A 64 -2.92 3.19 16.80
CA THR A 64 -1.52 3.51 17.14
C THR A 64 -1.27 3.50 18.62
N LYS A 65 -2.27 3.87 19.42
CA LYS A 65 -2.17 3.87 20.88
C LYS A 65 -3.51 3.51 21.50
N HIS A 66 -3.46 2.71 22.55
CA HIS A 66 -4.61 2.30 23.33
C HIS A 66 -4.29 2.49 24.81
N SER A 67 -5.12 3.24 25.50
CA SER A 67 -4.97 3.52 26.93
C SER A 67 -6.32 3.32 27.63
N TYR A 68 -6.34 2.45 28.61
CA TYR A 68 -7.53 2.21 29.46
C TYR A 68 -7.33 2.89 30.81
N THR A 69 -8.28 3.73 31.19
CA THR A 69 -8.32 4.37 32.51
C THR A 69 -9.51 3.79 33.29
N GLN A 70 -9.21 3.09 34.34
CA GLN A 70 -10.23 2.53 35.21
C GLN A 70 -10.95 3.64 35.96
N GLY A 71 -12.27 3.63 35.92
CA GLY A 71 -13.09 4.58 36.68
C GLY A 71 -13.03 4.30 38.18
N GLN A 72 -13.09 5.37 39.00
CA GLN A 72 -13.20 5.22 40.46
C GLN A 72 -14.65 5.05 40.91
N ALA A 73 -14.87 4.11 41.79
CA ALA A 73 -16.07 3.84 42.59
C ALA A 73 -17.44 3.68 41.89
N ARG A 74 -17.86 4.57 41.01
CA ARG A 74 -19.17 4.56 40.30
C ARG A 74 -19.11 5.01 38.86
N SER A 75 -17.94 5.36 38.36
CA SER A 75 -17.80 5.75 36.96
C SER A 75 -17.27 4.58 36.12
N SER A 76 -17.93 4.31 35.02
CA SER A 76 -17.41 3.37 34.02
C SER A 76 -16.05 3.86 33.55
N GLY A 77 -15.07 2.96 33.39
CA GLY A 77 -13.76 3.26 32.85
C GLY A 77 -13.87 3.94 31.48
N ASN A 78 -12.79 4.55 31.05
CA ASN A 78 -12.70 5.26 29.79
C ASN A 78 -11.54 4.68 28.95
N VAL A 79 -11.78 4.39 27.70
CA VAL A 79 -10.78 3.92 26.74
C VAL A 79 -10.42 5.08 25.83
N GLN A 80 -9.16 5.48 25.84
CA GLN A 80 -8.64 6.48 24.93
C GLN A 80 -7.85 5.78 23.83
N VAL A 81 -8.26 5.96 22.59
CA VAL A 81 -7.65 5.35 21.41
C VAL A 81 -7.16 6.44 20.48
N GLU A 82 -5.93 6.28 20.03
CA GLU A 82 -5.36 7.08 18.95
C GLU A 82 -5.34 6.23 17.68
N TYR A 83 -5.93 6.77 16.65
CA TYR A 83 -5.98 6.14 15.34
C TYR A 83 -5.11 6.90 14.34
N ARG A 84 -4.63 6.18 13.35
CA ARG A 84 -4.04 6.76 12.15
C ARG A 84 -4.83 6.27 10.95
N ASP A 85 -5.33 7.21 10.16
CA ASP A 85 -6.00 6.91 8.90
C ASP A 85 -5.00 6.32 7.90
N LEU A 86 -5.33 5.20 7.28
CA LEU A 86 -4.45 4.52 6.34
C LEU A 86 -4.40 5.21 4.98
N ARG A 87 -5.44 5.95 4.60
CA ARG A 87 -5.47 6.69 3.31
C ARG A 87 -4.84 8.07 3.41
N THR A 88 -5.20 8.84 4.44
CA THR A 88 -4.77 10.24 4.58
C THR A 88 -3.54 10.39 5.48
N GLY A 89 -3.20 9.36 6.26
CA GLY A 89 -2.14 9.42 7.27
C GLY A 89 -2.48 10.29 8.49
N GLY A 90 -3.68 10.86 8.53
CA GLY A 90 -4.17 11.73 9.60
C GLY A 90 -4.27 11.01 10.95
N LYS A 91 -4.03 11.74 12.04
CA LYS A 91 -4.21 11.21 13.40
C LYS A 91 -5.57 11.64 13.94
N VAL A 92 -6.31 10.68 14.49
CA VAL A 92 -7.60 10.89 15.13
C VAL A 92 -7.53 10.33 16.54
N GLN A 93 -7.97 11.11 17.54
CA GLN A 93 -8.09 10.65 18.93
C GLN A 93 -9.54 10.55 19.31
N GLU A 94 -9.89 9.47 19.96
CA GLU A 94 -11.25 9.24 20.43
C GLU A 94 -11.28 8.66 21.84
N ARG A 95 -12.35 9.00 22.55
CA ARG A 95 -12.68 8.41 23.85
C ARG A 95 -13.91 7.54 23.68
N LEU A 96 -13.76 6.28 24.05
CA LEU A 96 -14.79 5.27 23.95
C LEU A 96 -15.13 4.72 25.34
N SER A 97 -16.36 4.26 25.50
CA SER A 97 -16.70 3.43 26.65
C SER A 97 -16.11 2.03 26.47
N PRO A 98 -15.70 1.32 27.53
CA PRO A 98 -15.11 -0.02 27.42
C PRO A 98 -16.00 -1.05 26.69
N SER A 99 -17.31 -0.83 26.75
CA SER A 99 -18.34 -1.69 26.13
C SER A 99 -18.71 -1.28 24.70
N ASP A 100 -18.19 -0.15 24.20
CA ASP A 100 -18.50 0.28 22.84
C ASP A 100 -17.98 -0.73 21.83
N LYS A 101 -18.80 -1.01 20.83
CA LYS A 101 -18.49 -1.97 19.79
C LYS A 101 -17.82 -1.26 18.62
N VAL A 102 -16.68 -1.77 18.21
CA VAL A 102 -15.90 -1.25 17.10
C VAL A 102 -15.76 -2.37 16.05
N GLU A 103 -16.00 -2.05 14.80
CA GLU A 103 -15.86 -3.00 13.71
C GLU A 103 -14.38 -3.13 13.31
N ARG A 104 -13.84 -4.35 13.39
CA ARG A 104 -12.50 -4.64 12.91
C ARG A 104 -12.54 -4.97 11.43
N ALA A 105 -11.68 -4.31 10.68
CA ALA A 105 -11.38 -4.66 9.31
C ALA A 105 -10.21 -5.65 9.25
N SER A 106 -10.32 -6.67 8.43
CA SER A 106 -9.20 -7.56 8.10
C SER A 106 -8.64 -7.09 6.76
N LEU A 107 -7.38 -6.67 6.75
CA LEU A 107 -6.69 -6.40 5.50
C LEU A 107 -6.03 -7.67 4.97
N GLU A 108 -6.08 -7.83 3.68
CA GLU A 108 -5.31 -8.82 2.95
C GLU A 108 -3.96 -8.19 2.60
N SER A 109 -2.89 -8.96 2.83
CA SER A 109 -1.53 -8.55 2.48
C SER A 109 -1.02 -9.47 1.40
N GLU A 110 -0.74 -8.91 0.25
CA GLU A 110 -0.22 -9.63 -0.90
C GLU A 110 1.16 -9.10 -1.27
N GLU A 111 1.98 -9.98 -1.85
CA GLU A 111 3.32 -9.65 -2.30
C GLU A 111 3.30 -9.44 -3.81
N TYR A 112 3.90 -8.34 -4.25
CA TYR A 112 4.05 -7.96 -5.65
C TYR A 112 5.51 -7.71 -5.97
N ASP A 113 5.96 -8.15 -7.13
CA ASP A 113 7.30 -7.87 -7.62
C ASP A 113 7.31 -6.50 -8.32
N TYR A 114 8.17 -5.61 -7.85
CA TYR A 114 8.39 -4.33 -8.51
C TYR A 114 9.04 -4.53 -9.87
N LEU A 115 8.51 -3.88 -10.90
CA LEU A 115 9.04 -3.96 -12.27
C LEU A 115 9.84 -2.71 -12.63
N TYR A 116 9.17 -1.58 -12.68
CA TYR A 116 9.77 -0.29 -13.06
C TYR A 116 8.91 0.88 -12.59
N ASP A 117 9.46 2.08 -12.67
CA ASP A 117 8.72 3.33 -12.49
C ASP A 117 8.99 4.32 -13.64
N ASP A 118 8.08 5.27 -13.82
CA ASP A 118 8.19 6.41 -14.73
C ASP A 118 8.61 7.71 -14.04
N GLY A 119 9.06 7.64 -12.78
CA GLY A 119 9.42 8.76 -11.94
C GLY A 119 8.27 9.34 -11.10
N THR A 120 7.01 9.02 -11.45
CA THR A 120 5.80 9.42 -10.72
C THR A 120 5.00 8.23 -10.24
N THR A 121 4.88 7.20 -11.07
CA THR A 121 4.09 6.00 -10.84
C THR A 121 4.99 4.78 -10.89
N ALA A 122 4.83 3.87 -9.97
CA ALA A 122 5.49 2.58 -9.96
C ALA A 122 4.54 1.49 -10.46
N THR A 123 5.08 0.53 -11.20
CA THR A 123 4.37 -0.65 -11.68
C THR A 123 4.91 -1.88 -10.97
N ALA A 124 4.01 -2.68 -10.43
CA ALA A 124 4.34 -3.96 -9.80
C ALA A 124 3.43 -5.07 -10.33
N MET A 125 3.91 -6.30 -10.24
CA MET A 125 3.22 -7.47 -10.78
C MET A 125 3.08 -8.55 -9.70
N HIS A 126 1.89 -9.12 -9.60
CA HIS A 126 1.66 -10.25 -8.71
C HIS A 126 2.35 -11.52 -9.24
N PRO A 127 3.17 -12.23 -8.44
CA PRO A 127 4.02 -13.32 -8.91
C PRO A 127 3.25 -14.54 -9.43
N VAL A 128 1.99 -14.74 -9.01
CA VAL A 128 1.18 -15.90 -9.38
C VAL A 128 0.14 -15.58 -10.43
N SER A 129 -0.62 -14.48 -10.26
CA SER A 129 -1.69 -14.09 -11.20
C SER A 129 -1.17 -13.29 -12.41
N PHE A 130 0.06 -12.76 -12.34
CA PHE A 130 0.66 -11.85 -13.32
C PHE A 130 -0.16 -10.58 -13.56
N GLU A 131 -1.03 -10.26 -12.61
CA GLU A 131 -1.79 -9.02 -12.63
C GLU A 131 -0.89 -7.86 -12.26
N GLN A 132 -0.95 -6.80 -13.08
CA GLN A 132 -0.15 -5.59 -12.88
C GLN A 132 -0.98 -4.54 -12.16
N ILE A 133 -0.35 -3.89 -11.22
CA ILE A 133 -0.91 -2.73 -10.50
C ILE A 133 0.01 -1.53 -10.65
N GLU A 134 -0.60 -0.35 -10.73
CA GLU A 134 0.09 0.92 -10.75
C GLU A 134 -0.25 1.71 -9.48
N PHE A 135 0.73 2.39 -8.93
CA PHE A 135 0.54 3.23 -7.75
C PHE A 135 1.53 4.40 -7.73
N PRO A 136 1.17 5.54 -7.12
CA PRO A 136 2.06 6.68 -7.04
C PRO A 136 3.26 6.38 -6.13
N LEU A 137 4.46 6.74 -6.56
CA LEU A 137 5.71 6.55 -5.82
C LEU A 137 5.70 7.24 -4.44
N ASP A 138 4.90 8.30 -4.27
CA ASP A 138 4.78 9.01 -3.00
C ASP A 138 4.20 8.15 -1.87
N GLU A 139 3.42 7.10 -2.19
CA GLU A 139 2.90 6.15 -1.21
C GLU A 139 4.01 5.38 -0.48
N LEU A 140 5.11 5.08 -1.16
CA LEU A 140 6.24 4.36 -0.57
C LEU A 140 7.05 5.23 0.41
N GLY A 141 6.90 6.55 0.33
CA GLY A 141 7.67 7.50 1.10
C GLY A 141 9.07 7.76 0.54
N THR A 142 9.64 8.92 0.89
CA THR A 142 10.90 9.41 0.29
C THR A 142 12.12 8.54 0.61
N THR A 143 12.14 7.89 1.76
CA THR A 143 13.27 7.04 2.17
C THR A 143 13.22 5.70 1.45
N ALA A 144 12.07 5.04 1.44
CA ALA A 144 11.89 3.73 0.83
C ALA A 144 12.10 3.76 -0.69
N ARG A 145 11.66 4.84 -1.36
CA ARG A 145 11.85 5.04 -2.80
C ARG A 145 13.31 4.89 -3.25
N ARG A 146 14.28 5.30 -2.41
CA ARG A 146 15.71 5.20 -2.74
C ARG A 146 16.24 3.78 -2.79
N PHE A 147 15.52 2.85 -2.18
CA PHE A 147 15.89 1.45 -2.08
C PHE A 147 15.07 0.54 -3.02
N LEU A 148 14.29 1.14 -3.93
CA LEU A 148 13.66 0.40 -5.01
C LEU A 148 14.73 -0.15 -5.95
N ALA A 149 14.59 -1.41 -6.31
CA ALA A 149 15.37 -2.07 -7.33
C ALA A 149 14.47 -3.05 -8.07
N GLU A 150 14.76 -3.31 -9.33
CA GLU A 150 14.02 -4.28 -10.13
C GLU A 150 14.00 -5.66 -9.42
N GLY A 151 12.81 -6.26 -9.33
CA GLY A 151 12.60 -7.52 -8.61
C GLY A 151 12.48 -7.39 -7.08
N CYS A 152 12.44 -6.19 -6.52
CA CYS A 152 12.10 -6.00 -5.10
C CYS A 152 10.66 -6.43 -4.82
N VAL A 153 10.45 -7.14 -3.72
CA VAL A 153 9.12 -7.55 -3.29
C VAL A 153 8.46 -6.41 -2.54
N LEU A 154 7.28 -6.00 -2.98
CA LEU A 154 6.44 -4.99 -2.33
C LEU A 154 5.30 -5.67 -1.58
N LYS A 155 4.97 -5.15 -0.41
CA LYS A 155 3.77 -5.54 0.34
C LYS A 155 2.64 -4.58 0.02
N VAL A 156 1.60 -5.10 -0.58
CA VAL A 156 0.38 -4.37 -0.92
C VAL A 156 -0.71 -4.78 0.04
N LEU A 157 -1.32 -3.81 0.68
CA LEU A 157 -2.46 -4.02 1.56
C LEU A 157 -3.74 -3.71 0.79
N SER A 158 -4.65 -4.67 0.77
CA SER A 158 -5.96 -4.55 0.16
C SER A 158 -7.08 -4.76 1.18
N PHE A 159 -8.21 -4.12 0.93
CA PHE A 159 -9.44 -4.27 1.69
C PHE A 159 -10.60 -4.39 0.71
N GLU A 160 -11.34 -5.50 0.78
CA GLU A 160 -12.46 -5.78 -0.13
C GLU A 160 -12.10 -5.68 -1.62
N GLY A 161 -10.85 -6.05 -1.96
CA GLY A 161 -10.33 -5.98 -3.33
C GLY A 161 -9.89 -4.58 -3.78
N GLU A 162 -10.01 -3.56 -2.91
CA GLU A 162 -9.47 -2.23 -3.16
C GLU A 162 -8.09 -2.10 -2.51
N ARG A 163 -7.09 -1.65 -3.27
CA ARG A 163 -5.75 -1.37 -2.77
C ARG A 163 -5.77 -0.15 -1.84
N ILE A 164 -5.23 -0.31 -0.64
CA ILE A 164 -5.16 0.74 0.37
C ILE A 164 -3.79 1.39 0.40
N SER A 165 -2.73 0.57 0.40
CA SER A 165 -1.36 1.09 0.43
C SER A 165 -0.37 0.07 -0.10
N ALA A 166 0.74 0.57 -0.63
CA ALA A 166 1.91 -0.21 -0.99
C ALA A 166 3.07 0.18 -0.08
N SER A 167 3.90 -0.77 0.31
CA SER A 167 5.08 -0.54 1.15
C SER A 167 6.18 -1.51 0.80
N LEU A 168 7.44 -1.07 0.98
CA LEU A 168 8.56 -1.99 0.97
C LEU A 168 8.57 -2.82 2.26
N PRO A 169 9.16 -4.02 2.24
CA PRO A 169 9.48 -4.76 3.45
C PRO A 169 10.49 -3.97 4.30
N ASP A 170 10.57 -4.32 5.57
CA ASP A 170 11.47 -3.64 6.51
C ASP A 170 12.95 -3.79 6.12
N GLU A 171 13.30 -4.92 5.48
CA GLU A 171 14.64 -5.23 4.99
C GLU A 171 14.61 -5.49 3.49
N VAL A 172 15.55 -4.88 2.74
CA VAL A 172 15.73 -5.10 1.29
C VAL A 172 17.16 -5.49 0.99
N GLU A 173 17.36 -6.46 0.09
CA GLU A 173 18.67 -6.85 -0.42
C GLU A 173 19.04 -5.98 -1.61
N LEU A 174 20.19 -5.31 -1.53
CA LEU A 174 20.71 -4.43 -2.59
C LEU A 174 22.16 -4.77 -2.90
N GLU A 175 22.54 -4.55 -4.15
CA GLU A 175 23.92 -4.67 -4.58
C GLU A 175 24.66 -3.36 -4.34
N VAL A 176 25.89 -3.45 -3.86
CA VAL A 176 26.77 -2.30 -3.68
C VAL A 176 27.42 -1.96 -5.02
N VAL A 177 27.03 -0.82 -5.58
CA VAL A 177 27.56 -0.33 -6.88
C VAL A 177 28.96 0.25 -6.68
N GLU A 178 29.12 1.09 -5.68
CA GLU A 178 30.38 1.78 -5.38
C GLU A 178 30.58 1.85 -3.87
N ALA A 179 31.79 1.65 -3.41
CA ALA A 179 32.17 1.79 -2.01
C ALA A 179 33.45 2.59 -1.89
N ASP A 180 33.48 3.55 -0.97
CA ASP A 180 34.70 4.32 -0.71
C ASP A 180 35.84 3.40 -0.27
N PRO A 181 37.08 3.71 -0.70
CA PRO A 181 38.25 2.92 -0.29
C PRO A 181 38.43 3.00 1.23
N SER A 182 38.62 1.84 1.88
CA SER A 182 38.90 1.79 3.30
C SER A 182 40.36 2.22 3.56
N VAL A 183 40.55 3.32 4.24
CA VAL A 183 41.88 3.74 4.68
C VAL A 183 42.27 2.94 5.94
N LYS A 184 43.23 2.03 5.81
CA LYS A 184 43.79 1.29 6.95
C LYS A 184 44.60 2.26 7.85
N GLY A 185 44.16 2.42 9.11
CA GLY A 185 45.00 3.05 10.15
C GLY A 185 44.41 4.21 10.91
N GLU A 186 43.15 4.53 10.89
CA GLU A 186 42.55 5.60 11.67
C GLU A 186 41.41 5.13 12.58
N SER A 187 41.26 5.84 13.70
CA SER A 187 40.37 5.70 14.87
C SER A 187 39.05 4.92 14.66
N GLN A 188 38.51 4.40 15.76
CA GLN A 188 37.26 3.61 15.83
C GLN A 188 36.02 4.20 15.11
N ASP A 189 36.00 5.52 14.89
CA ASP A 189 34.96 6.20 14.14
C ASP A 189 34.99 5.91 12.61
N LYS A 190 36.11 5.36 12.09
CA LYS A 190 36.26 5.03 10.66
C LYS A 190 36.00 3.55 10.32
N GLN A 191 35.30 2.83 11.19
CA GLN A 191 34.84 1.47 10.88
C GLN A 191 33.72 1.42 9.82
N PHE A 192 33.11 2.55 9.52
CA PHE A 192 32.07 2.70 8.53
C PHE A 192 32.52 3.61 7.40
N LYS A 193 32.13 3.25 6.18
CA LYS A 193 32.36 4.02 4.96
C LYS A 193 31.05 4.25 4.22
N ALA A 194 31.02 5.27 3.37
CA ALA A 194 29.88 5.47 2.49
C ALA A 194 29.94 4.47 1.33
N ALA A 195 28.79 3.92 0.98
CA ALA A 195 28.63 3.08 -0.19
C ALA A 195 27.36 3.46 -0.91
N LYS A 196 27.38 3.40 -2.24
CA LYS A 196 26.21 3.55 -3.09
C LYS A 196 25.62 2.17 -3.36
N VAL A 197 24.33 2.03 -3.08
CA VAL A 197 23.62 0.77 -3.22
C VAL A 197 22.42 0.93 -4.15
N GLY A 198 22.11 -0.14 -4.88
CA GLY A 198 20.95 -0.22 -5.76
C GLY A 198 21.01 0.70 -6.97
N GLU A 199 19.95 0.70 -7.77
CA GLU A 199 19.85 1.44 -9.03
C GLU A 199 19.76 2.97 -8.83
N HIS A 200 19.17 3.40 -7.73
CA HIS A 200 19.04 4.83 -7.40
C HIS A 200 20.26 5.41 -6.67
N GLU A 201 21.37 4.67 -6.65
CA GLU A 201 22.63 5.10 -5.99
C GLU A 201 22.42 5.64 -4.56
N ALA A 202 21.57 4.97 -3.78
CA ALA A 202 21.30 5.38 -2.41
C ALA A 202 22.58 5.28 -1.56
N VAL A 203 22.93 6.35 -0.85
CA VAL A 203 24.11 6.37 0.00
C VAL A 203 23.79 5.75 1.36
N VAL A 204 24.45 4.65 1.67
CA VAL A 204 24.33 3.91 2.94
C VAL A 204 25.67 3.83 3.65
N ARG A 205 25.66 3.91 4.99
CA ARG A 205 26.85 3.67 5.80
C ARG A 205 27.05 2.18 5.99
N VAL A 206 28.13 1.64 5.43
CA VAL A 206 28.46 0.22 5.51
C VAL A 206 29.78 0.01 6.27
N PRO A 207 30.00 -1.14 6.92
CA PRO A 207 31.28 -1.49 7.52
C PRO A 207 32.41 -1.55 6.49
N ALA A 208 33.65 -1.30 6.93
CA ALA A 208 34.82 -1.23 6.08
C ALA A 208 35.11 -2.50 5.22
N PHE A 209 34.60 -3.67 5.66
CA PHE A 209 34.78 -4.95 4.95
C PHE A 209 33.87 -5.16 3.75
N VAL A 210 32.89 -4.28 3.52
CA VAL A 210 31.98 -4.35 2.38
C VAL A 210 32.65 -3.76 1.16
N GLU A 211 32.64 -4.47 0.04
CA GLU A 211 33.26 -4.08 -1.22
C GLU A 211 32.21 -3.90 -2.32
N ALA A 212 32.58 -3.21 -3.39
CA ALA A 212 31.72 -3.11 -4.57
C ALA A 212 31.43 -4.50 -5.15
N GLY A 213 30.15 -4.77 -5.53
CA GLY A 213 29.67 -6.08 -5.97
C GLY A 213 29.18 -6.98 -4.82
N ASP A 214 29.33 -6.58 -3.55
CA ASP A 214 28.71 -7.30 -2.43
C ASP A 214 27.20 -7.04 -2.39
N ARG A 215 26.44 -8.03 -1.90
CA ARG A 215 25.02 -7.83 -1.57
C ARG A 215 24.84 -7.54 -0.10
N VAL A 216 24.10 -6.48 0.19
CA VAL A 216 23.84 -6.00 1.54
C VAL A 216 22.36 -5.90 1.82
N VAL A 217 21.99 -6.18 3.04
CA VAL A 217 20.63 -5.97 3.54
C VAL A 217 20.59 -4.61 4.21
N VAL A 218 19.65 -3.78 3.81
CA VAL A 218 19.44 -2.42 4.32
C VAL A 218 18.04 -2.34 4.91
N ASP A 219 17.92 -1.70 6.06
CA ASP A 219 16.64 -1.34 6.67
C ASP A 219 16.04 -0.16 5.90
N THR A 220 14.86 -0.36 5.32
CA THR A 220 14.17 0.62 4.47
C THR A 220 13.67 1.83 5.21
N SER A 221 13.41 1.72 6.53
CA SER A 221 12.88 2.79 7.35
C SER A 221 13.97 3.75 7.82
N SER A 222 15.12 3.22 8.27
CA SER A 222 16.24 3.98 8.79
C SER A 222 17.36 4.24 7.77
N GLY A 223 17.40 3.46 6.68
CA GLY A 223 18.46 3.50 5.68
C GLY A 223 19.81 2.97 6.19
N ASN A 224 19.80 2.15 7.24
CA ASN A 224 21.00 1.62 7.83
C ASN A 224 21.35 0.23 7.29
N PHE A 225 22.65 -0.06 7.24
CA PHE A 225 23.13 -1.41 6.96
C PHE A 225 22.75 -2.37 8.10
N VAL A 226 22.20 -3.52 7.76
CA VAL A 226 21.84 -4.59 8.69
C VAL A 226 22.89 -5.71 8.64
N ARG A 227 23.12 -6.28 7.48
CA ARG A 227 24.04 -7.40 7.29
C ARG A 227 24.49 -7.55 5.84
N ARG A 228 25.61 -8.23 5.63
CA ARG A 228 26.04 -8.68 4.30
C ARG A 228 25.45 -10.06 4.00
N VAL A 229 24.93 -10.24 2.81
CA VAL A 229 24.50 -11.56 2.32
C VAL A 229 25.72 -12.37 1.96
N ARG A 230 25.86 -13.53 2.56
CA ARG A 230 26.91 -14.48 2.17
C ARG A 230 26.49 -15.21 0.92
N ARG A 231 27.37 -15.24 -0.06
CA ARG A 231 27.21 -16.08 -1.25
C ARG A 231 27.26 -17.56 -0.87
#